data_654d26e54486a0faf407f6af6187418a
#
_entry.id   654d26e54486a0faf407f6af6187418a
#
_cell.length_a   1.000
_cell.length_b   1.000
_cell.length_c   1.000
_cell.angle_alpha   90.00
_cell.angle_beta   90.00
_cell.angle_gamma   90.00
#
_symmetry.space_group_name_H-M   'P 1'
#
loop_
_entity.id
_entity.type
_entity.pdbx_description
1 polymer ?
#
loop_
_entity_poly.entity_id
_entity_poly.type
_entity_poly.pdbx_seq_one_letter_code
_entity_poly.pdbx_strand_id
1 'polypeptide(L)'
;YSAFMVADSITVRTKKYGEEQAYEWQSSGADGYTVTECGKESVGTDVIMHIKPDTDEERYSEYLESYRLHTLIKKYSDYIRYPIHMMMPEQKVKEGSDPEKPEYETVEKMKTVNSMVPLWQRKKSEVTDEEYNKFYSELTHEFDKPQRTITVSAEGNVTYKALLFVPSSRPFNFYTEGYEKGLQLYSAGVLIMDKCDTLLPDYLRFVRGVVDSPDLSLNISRELLQHDRQLRVIGQNLEKKVRADLEKFLKDDREGYEKFYANFGRQLGYGIVSDGGEQRKDSLKDLLMFYSSTEKKLTTLKEYVSRMKEEQKCIYYAAGESVAAG
;
A
#
# COMPACT_ATOMS: atom_id res chain seq x y z
N TYR A 1 12.35 16.90 15.21
CA TYR A 1 12.21 16.23 16.52
C TYR A 1 12.62 14.76 16.41
N SER A 2 12.13 14.01 15.41
CA SER A 2 12.42 12.57 15.24
C SER A 2 13.90 12.25 15.01
N ALA A 3 14.68 13.17 14.43
CA ALA A 3 16.11 12.95 14.22
C ALA A 3 16.89 12.76 15.54
N PHE A 4 16.46 13.38 16.63
CA PHE A 4 17.06 13.17 17.96
C PHE A 4 16.76 11.79 18.57
N MET A 5 15.89 10.99 17.97
CA MET A 5 15.72 9.60 18.39
C MET A 5 16.99 8.78 18.08
N VAL A 6 17.68 9.10 16.99
CA VAL A 6 18.87 8.37 16.52
C VAL A 6 20.17 9.19 16.58
N ALA A 7 20.09 10.51 16.77
CA ALA A 7 21.25 11.40 16.86
C ALA A 7 21.33 12.08 18.23
N ASP A 8 22.56 12.31 18.71
CA ASP A 8 22.84 13.07 19.92
C ASP A 8 23.01 14.57 19.65
N SER A 9 23.39 14.92 18.42
CA SER A 9 23.47 16.31 17.97
C SER A 9 23.12 16.42 16.49
N ILE A 10 22.56 17.58 16.11
CA ILE A 10 22.16 17.88 14.74
C ILE A 10 22.67 19.27 14.39
N THR A 11 23.32 19.37 13.23
CA THR A 11 23.74 20.62 12.61
C THR A 11 23.02 20.80 11.28
N VAL A 12 22.41 21.96 11.06
CA VAL A 12 21.75 22.31 9.79
C VAL A 12 22.43 23.54 9.22
N ARG A 13 23.05 23.40 8.03
CA ARG A 13 23.64 24.51 7.28
C ARG A 13 22.77 24.82 6.08
N THR A 14 22.31 26.06 5.96
CA THR A 14 21.40 26.44 4.89
C THR A 14 21.79 27.74 4.22
N LYS A 15 21.68 27.76 2.88
CA LYS A 15 21.83 28.97 2.05
C LYS A 15 20.64 29.07 1.12
N LYS A 16 19.91 30.15 1.21
CA LYS A 16 18.73 30.41 0.37
C LYS A 16 19.15 30.86 -1.02
N TYR A 17 18.38 30.47 -2.02
CA TYR A 17 18.60 30.95 -3.40
C TYR A 17 18.49 32.48 -3.50
N GLY A 18 19.49 33.10 -4.13
CA GLY A 18 19.57 34.54 -4.30
C GLY A 18 20.12 35.32 -3.09
N GLU A 19 20.50 34.67 -2.01
CA GLU A 19 21.17 35.26 -0.84
C GLU A 19 22.65 34.91 -0.79
N GLU A 20 23.49 35.85 -0.37
CA GLU A 20 24.93 35.61 -0.17
C GLU A 20 25.19 34.95 1.18
N GLN A 21 24.37 35.28 2.19
CA GLN A 21 24.55 34.84 3.57
C GLN A 21 24.00 33.42 3.76
N ALA A 22 24.75 32.59 4.48
CA ALA A 22 24.33 31.27 4.94
C ALA A 22 24.30 31.22 6.47
N TYR A 23 23.48 30.33 7.00
CA TYR A 23 23.27 30.16 8.44
C TYR A 23 23.46 28.71 8.85
N GLU A 24 24.01 28.53 10.06
CA GLU A 24 24.13 27.24 10.73
C GLU A 24 23.26 27.23 11.99
N TRP A 25 22.38 26.25 12.06
CA TRP A 25 21.61 25.89 13.26
C TRP A 25 22.21 24.63 13.87
N GLN A 26 22.38 24.60 15.19
CA GLN A 26 22.91 23.46 15.92
C GLN A 26 22.13 23.24 17.20
N SER A 27 21.85 21.96 17.55
CA SER A 27 21.21 21.56 18.79
C SER A 27 21.64 20.15 19.20
N SER A 28 21.67 19.91 20.52
CA SER A 28 21.77 18.59 21.15
C SER A 28 20.43 18.07 21.72
N GLY A 29 19.34 18.77 21.43
CA GLY A 29 17.96 18.36 21.77
C GLY A 29 17.36 19.12 22.95
N ALA A 30 17.72 18.80 24.18
CA ALA A 30 17.04 19.33 25.37
C ALA A 30 17.44 20.79 25.75
N ASP A 31 18.67 21.19 25.43
CA ASP A 31 19.27 22.43 25.92
C ASP A 31 19.09 23.66 25.00
N GLY A 32 18.13 23.56 24.06
CA GLY A 32 17.86 24.63 23.11
C GLY A 32 18.70 24.48 21.82
N TYR A 33 18.93 25.63 21.14
CA TYR A 33 19.68 25.64 19.88
C TYR A 33 20.46 26.93 19.74
N THR A 34 21.47 26.91 18.87
CA THR A 34 22.20 28.09 18.42
C THR A 34 21.96 28.35 16.95
N VAL A 35 22.00 29.63 16.55
CA VAL A 35 22.01 30.03 15.13
C VAL A 35 23.15 31.02 14.94
N THR A 36 24.02 30.69 13.99
CA THR A 36 25.18 31.51 13.64
C THR A 36 25.31 31.69 12.14
N GLU A 37 25.99 32.73 11.70
CA GLU A 37 26.36 32.87 10.30
C GLU A 37 27.47 31.87 9.98
N CYS A 38 27.41 31.29 8.77
CA CYS A 38 28.41 30.32 8.31
C CYS A 38 28.79 30.52 6.84
N GLY A 39 29.91 29.92 6.45
CA GLY A 39 30.31 29.82 5.04
C GLY A 39 29.65 28.60 4.38
N LYS A 40 28.89 28.83 3.30
CA LYS A 40 28.36 27.80 2.42
C LYS A 40 28.34 28.33 0.99
N GLU A 41 29.08 27.68 0.10
CA GLU A 41 29.20 28.11 -1.30
C GLU A 41 27.93 27.83 -2.08
N SER A 42 27.41 26.60 -2.01
CA SER A 42 26.24 26.17 -2.76
C SER A 42 24.93 26.50 -2.04
N VAL A 43 23.91 26.85 -2.83
CA VAL A 43 22.53 26.98 -2.36
C VAL A 43 22.01 25.60 -1.92
N GLY A 44 21.16 25.58 -0.90
CA GLY A 44 20.53 24.37 -0.38
C GLY A 44 20.77 24.18 1.12
N THR A 45 20.39 23.03 1.63
CA THR A 45 20.43 22.70 3.06
C THR A 45 21.18 21.39 3.28
N ASP A 46 22.16 21.42 4.17
CA ASP A 46 22.84 20.22 4.66
C ASP A 46 22.31 19.90 6.06
N VAL A 47 21.89 18.68 6.30
CA VAL A 47 21.48 18.19 7.61
C VAL A 47 22.51 17.16 8.06
N ILE A 48 23.29 17.50 9.07
CA ILE A 48 24.39 16.69 9.58
C ILE A 48 23.94 16.13 10.94
N MET A 49 23.85 14.82 11.04
CA MET A 49 23.43 14.11 12.24
C MET A 49 24.60 13.36 12.83
N HIS A 50 24.96 13.63 14.06
CA HIS A 50 25.90 12.82 14.81
C HIS A 50 25.13 11.67 15.45
N ILE A 51 25.30 10.47 14.92
CA ILE A 51 24.55 9.29 15.34
C ILE A 51 25.01 8.84 16.73
N LYS A 52 24.03 8.47 17.56
CA LYS A 52 24.27 7.94 18.91
C LYS A 52 25.16 6.70 18.87
N PRO A 53 25.97 6.47 19.92
CA PRO A 53 26.68 5.20 20.05
C PRO A 53 25.70 4.04 20.23
N ASP A 54 26.10 2.86 19.78
CA ASP A 54 25.32 1.63 19.96
C ASP A 54 25.16 1.32 21.46
N THR A 55 24.03 0.74 21.81
CA THR A 55 23.71 0.24 23.15
C THR A 55 23.45 -1.26 23.10
N ASP A 56 23.25 -1.89 24.26
CA ASP A 56 22.89 -3.31 24.32
C ASP A 56 21.51 -3.61 23.71
N GLU A 57 20.64 -2.59 23.65
CA GLU A 57 19.26 -2.71 23.15
C GLU A 57 19.09 -2.20 21.73
N GLU A 58 19.90 -1.21 21.30
CA GLU A 58 19.74 -0.55 19.99
C GLU A 58 21.07 -0.35 19.27
N ARG A 59 21.09 -0.72 17.99
CA ARG A 59 22.24 -0.58 17.10
C ARG A 59 22.08 0.63 16.20
N TYR A 60 22.44 1.82 16.69
CA TYR A 60 22.32 3.08 15.94
C TYR A 60 23.29 3.16 14.75
N SER A 61 24.44 2.48 14.82
CA SER A 61 25.42 2.41 13.73
C SER A 61 24.85 1.84 12.42
N GLU A 62 23.74 1.09 12.46
CA GLU A 62 23.08 0.58 11.25
C GLU A 62 22.63 1.69 10.30
N TYR A 63 22.33 2.90 10.83
CA TYR A 63 21.93 4.07 10.03
C TYR A 63 23.11 4.74 9.29
N LEU A 64 24.33 4.25 9.46
CA LEU A 64 25.50 4.63 8.66
C LEU A 64 25.76 3.65 7.51
N GLU A 65 25.05 2.51 7.48
CA GLU A 65 25.19 1.49 6.44
C GLU A 65 24.39 1.87 5.19
N SER A 66 25.04 1.99 4.04
CA SER A 66 24.40 2.35 2.75
C SER A 66 23.23 1.42 2.39
N TYR A 67 23.37 0.12 2.64
CA TYR A 67 22.31 -0.85 2.36
C TYR A 67 21.08 -0.65 3.24
N ARG A 68 21.29 -0.34 4.53
CA ARG A 68 20.21 -0.05 5.47
C ARG A 68 19.44 1.21 5.07
N LEU A 69 20.15 2.29 4.75
CA LEU A 69 19.55 3.53 4.27
C LEU A 69 18.80 3.33 2.95
N HIS A 70 19.38 2.59 2.01
CA HIS A 70 18.70 2.24 0.76
C HIS A 70 17.37 1.52 1.02
N THR A 71 17.35 0.55 1.93
CA THR A 71 16.13 -0.20 2.29
C THR A 71 15.08 0.73 2.90
N LEU A 72 15.47 1.66 3.77
CA LEU A 72 14.56 2.65 4.36
C LEU A 72 14.00 3.61 3.30
N ILE A 73 14.86 4.10 2.38
CA ILE A 73 14.41 4.96 1.28
C ILE A 73 13.42 4.22 0.39
N LYS A 74 13.71 2.98 0.02
CA LYS A 74 12.80 2.14 -0.78
C LYS A 74 11.46 1.93 -0.09
N LYS A 75 11.46 1.71 1.21
CA LYS A 75 10.23 1.47 1.96
C LYS A 75 9.38 2.72 2.12
N TYR A 76 9.98 3.86 2.51
CA TYR A 76 9.23 5.04 2.96
C TYR A 76 9.21 6.19 1.98
N SER A 77 10.20 6.28 1.09
CA SER A 77 10.46 7.46 0.27
C SER A 77 10.68 7.14 -1.22
N ASP A 78 10.39 5.92 -1.65
CA ASP A 78 10.63 5.47 -3.03
C ASP A 78 9.91 6.35 -4.06
N TYR A 79 8.75 6.86 -3.71
CA TYR A 79 7.89 7.63 -4.62
C TYR A 79 7.88 9.14 -4.38
N ILE A 80 8.83 9.64 -3.60
CA ILE A 80 9.08 11.09 -3.55
C ILE A 80 9.47 11.55 -4.95
N ARG A 81 8.79 12.61 -5.45
CA ARG A 81 8.95 13.12 -6.83
C ARG A 81 10.34 13.68 -7.17
N TYR A 82 11.19 13.87 -6.16
CA TYR A 82 12.56 14.33 -6.33
C TYR A 82 13.53 13.15 -6.26
N PRO A 83 14.61 13.17 -7.09
CA PRO A 83 15.60 12.11 -7.04
C PRO A 83 16.38 12.16 -5.71
N ILE A 84 16.49 11.01 -5.08
CA ILE A 84 17.34 10.80 -3.92
C ILE A 84 18.62 10.14 -4.42
N HIS A 85 19.73 10.85 -4.29
CA HIS A 85 21.04 10.35 -4.69
C HIS A 85 21.79 9.84 -3.45
N MET A 86 22.43 8.69 -3.59
CA MET A 86 23.23 8.08 -2.55
C MET A 86 24.46 7.39 -3.12
N MET A 87 25.57 7.46 -2.38
CA MET A 87 26.77 6.66 -2.68
C MET A 87 26.47 5.20 -2.37
N MET A 88 26.61 4.35 -3.39
CA MET A 88 26.35 2.92 -3.30
C MET A 88 27.58 2.14 -3.75
N PRO A 89 27.97 1.09 -3.04
CA PRO A 89 29.02 0.21 -3.47
C PRO A 89 28.63 -0.51 -4.79
N GLU A 90 29.52 -0.51 -5.76
CA GLU A 90 29.36 -1.22 -7.01
C GLU A 90 30.62 -2.06 -7.26
N GLN A 91 30.41 -3.34 -7.58
CA GLN A 91 31.52 -4.20 -8.00
C GLN A 91 31.86 -3.90 -9.45
N LYS A 92 33.12 -3.48 -9.71
CA LYS A 92 33.66 -3.26 -11.04
C LYS A 92 34.81 -4.24 -11.26
N VAL A 93 34.91 -4.76 -12.47
CA VAL A 93 36.07 -5.57 -12.84
C VAL A 93 37.30 -4.69 -12.80
N LYS A 94 38.33 -5.11 -12.06
CA LYS A 94 39.58 -4.41 -11.90
C LYS A 94 40.32 -4.31 -13.26
N GLU A 95 40.78 -3.12 -13.59
CA GLU A 95 41.53 -2.91 -14.82
C GLU A 95 42.77 -3.80 -14.88
N GLY A 96 42.95 -4.55 -15.98
CA GLY A 96 44.07 -5.46 -16.15
C GLY A 96 43.86 -6.87 -15.60
N SER A 97 42.64 -7.20 -15.06
CA SER A 97 42.34 -8.58 -14.65
C SER A 97 42.21 -9.52 -15.86
N ASP A 98 42.53 -10.80 -15.64
CA ASP A 98 42.40 -11.85 -16.64
C ASP A 98 40.90 -12.03 -17.00
N PRO A 99 40.54 -11.98 -18.33
CA PRO A 99 39.17 -12.19 -18.76
C PRO A 99 38.55 -13.54 -18.33
N GLU A 100 39.40 -14.57 -18.16
CA GLU A 100 38.94 -15.90 -17.70
C GLU A 100 38.80 -16.00 -16.15
N LYS A 101 39.39 -15.05 -15.40
CA LYS A 101 39.34 -14.95 -13.95
C LYS A 101 39.26 -13.50 -13.51
N PRO A 102 38.11 -12.82 -13.72
CA PRO A 102 38.01 -11.40 -13.40
C PRO A 102 38.14 -11.15 -11.89
N GLU A 103 39.06 -10.28 -11.54
CA GLU A 103 39.14 -9.71 -10.18
C GLU A 103 38.15 -8.54 -10.09
N TYR A 104 37.43 -8.43 -8.98
CA TYR A 104 36.48 -7.36 -8.74
C TYR A 104 37.02 -6.41 -7.67
N GLU A 105 36.83 -5.12 -7.90
CA GLU A 105 37.02 -4.08 -6.89
C GLU A 105 35.69 -3.41 -6.57
N THR A 106 35.52 -3.00 -5.32
CA THR A 106 34.34 -2.24 -4.89
C THR A 106 34.62 -0.76 -5.03
N VAL A 107 33.85 -0.07 -5.86
CA VAL A 107 33.92 1.38 -6.05
C VAL A 107 32.63 2.02 -5.57
N GLU A 108 32.75 3.19 -4.93
CA GLU A 108 31.58 3.98 -4.54
C GLU A 108 31.08 4.79 -5.71
N LYS A 109 29.79 4.64 -6.04
CA LYS A 109 29.17 5.35 -7.16
C LYS A 109 27.88 6.03 -6.75
N MET A 110 27.71 7.29 -7.13
CA MET A 110 26.47 8.02 -6.93
C MET A 110 25.36 7.39 -7.76
N LYS A 111 24.28 6.94 -7.11
CA LYS A 111 23.10 6.36 -7.77
C LYS A 111 21.82 7.05 -7.30
N THR A 112 20.86 7.21 -8.20
CA THR A 112 19.48 7.54 -7.80
C THR A 112 18.84 6.28 -7.25
N VAL A 113 18.41 6.34 -6.00
CA VAL A 113 17.96 5.14 -5.26
C VAL A 113 16.44 5.03 -5.13
N ASN A 114 15.70 6.09 -5.45
CA ASN A 114 14.24 6.07 -5.45
C ASN A 114 13.65 6.04 -6.87
N SER A 115 12.41 5.58 -7.00
CA SER A 115 11.71 5.40 -8.27
C SER A 115 10.96 6.64 -8.74
N MET A 116 10.66 7.59 -7.87
CA MET A 116 10.01 8.90 -8.07
C MET A 116 8.58 8.85 -8.62
N VAL A 117 8.28 8.01 -9.61
CA VAL A 117 6.96 7.94 -10.26
C VAL A 117 6.28 6.62 -9.91
N PRO A 118 5.34 6.63 -8.98
CA PRO A 118 4.64 5.43 -8.59
C PRO A 118 3.67 4.96 -9.69
N LEU A 119 3.44 3.65 -9.74
CA LEU A 119 2.61 3.00 -10.73
C LEU A 119 1.18 3.57 -10.76
N TRP A 120 0.61 3.90 -9.59
CA TRP A 120 -0.74 4.46 -9.46
C TRP A 120 -0.86 5.91 -9.89
N GLN A 121 0.26 6.62 -10.10
CA GLN A 121 0.26 7.98 -10.64
C GLN A 121 0.28 8.00 -12.17
N ARG A 122 0.69 6.91 -12.82
CA ARG A 122 0.74 6.77 -14.28
C ARG A 122 -0.66 6.56 -14.86
N LYS A 123 -0.85 6.91 -16.14
CA LYS A 123 -2.10 6.63 -16.83
C LYS A 123 -2.24 5.12 -17.05
N LYS A 124 -3.46 4.60 -16.89
CA LYS A 124 -3.73 3.17 -17.08
C LYS A 124 -3.26 2.63 -18.43
N SER A 125 -3.33 3.45 -19.50
CA SER A 125 -2.87 3.10 -20.84
C SER A 125 -1.35 3.00 -21.00
N GLU A 126 -0.58 3.47 -20.01
CA GLU A 126 0.89 3.49 -20.01
C GLU A 126 1.50 2.39 -19.13
N VAL A 127 0.65 1.61 -18.47
CA VAL A 127 1.06 0.55 -17.53
C VAL A 127 0.61 -0.79 -18.07
N THR A 128 1.54 -1.72 -18.16
CA THR A 128 1.27 -3.09 -18.64
C THR A 128 0.77 -4.00 -17.51
N ASP A 129 0.14 -5.10 -17.88
CA ASP A 129 -0.31 -6.10 -16.90
C ASP A 129 0.88 -6.75 -16.17
N GLU A 130 2.04 -6.87 -16.82
CA GLU A 130 3.28 -7.36 -16.22
C GLU A 130 3.77 -6.42 -15.11
N GLU A 131 3.71 -5.10 -15.32
CA GLU A 131 4.08 -4.10 -14.31
C GLU A 131 3.14 -4.17 -13.10
N TYR A 132 1.81 -4.33 -13.34
CA TYR A 132 0.84 -4.53 -12.25
C TYR A 132 1.10 -5.81 -11.47
N ASN A 133 1.36 -6.92 -12.17
CA ASN A 133 1.64 -8.21 -11.55
C ASN A 133 2.93 -8.17 -10.72
N LYS A 134 3.97 -7.54 -11.24
CA LYS A 134 5.23 -7.35 -10.52
C LYS A 134 5.03 -6.53 -9.25
N PHE A 135 4.32 -5.41 -9.36
CA PHE A 135 4.02 -4.57 -8.21
C PHE A 135 3.19 -5.31 -7.16
N TYR A 136 2.18 -6.09 -7.60
CA TYR A 136 1.39 -6.93 -6.70
C TYR A 136 2.27 -7.93 -5.94
N SER A 137 3.16 -8.64 -6.63
CA SER A 137 4.08 -9.59 -6.02
C SER A 137 5.04 -8.93 -5.02
N GLU A 138 5.56 -7.74 -5.34
CA GLU A 138 6.39 -6.94 -4.42
C GLU A 138 5.63 -6.50 -3.17
N LEU A 139 4.35 -6.11 -3.34
CA LEU A 139 3.48 -5.64 -2.27
C LEU A 139 3.03 -6.76 -1.32
N THR A 140 2.71 -7.92 -1.87
CA THR A 140 2.08 -9.03 -1.13
C THR A 140 3.04 -10.15 -0.76
N HIS A 141 4.20 -10.21 -1.43
CA HIS A 141 5.14 -11.34 -1.41
C HIS A 141 4.51 -12.65 -1.91
N GLU A 142 3.43 -12.54 -2.71
CA GLU A 142 2.78 -13.67 -3.36
C GLU A 142 3.32 -13.82 -4.78
N PHE A 143 3.41 -15.08 -5.26
CA PHE A 143 3.90 -15.38 -6.62
C PHE A 143 2.77 -15.42 -7.65
N ASP A 144 1.54 -15.58 -7.20
CA ASP A 144 0.36 -15.62 -8.06
C ASP A 144 0.03 -14.22 -8.58
N LYS A 145 -0.60 -14.19 -9.77
CA LYS A 145 -1.13 -12.94 -10.32
C LYS A 145 -2.42 -12.54 -9.60
N PRO A 146 -2.70 -11.25 -9.43
CA PRO A 146 -3.99 -10.83 -8.90
C PRO A 146 -5.10 -11.20 -9.87
N GLN A 147 -6.25 -11.56 -9.35
CA GLN A 147 -7.42 -11.87 -10.17
C GLN A 147 -8.06 -10.61 -10.75
N ARG A 148 -7.99 -9.50 -10.00
CA ARG A 148 -8.48 -8.19 -10.45
C ARG A 148 -7.50 -7.10 -10.06
N THR A 149 -7.36 -6.13 -10.97
CA THR A 149 -6.62 -4.88 -10.75
C THR A 149 -7.57 -3.71 -10.94
N ILE A 150 -7.73 -2.89 -9.89
CA ILE A 150 -8.67 -1.77 -9.85
C ILE A 150 -7.87 -0.48 -9.69
N THR A 151 -7.94 0.41 -10.66
CA THR A 151 -7.33 1.73 -10.61
C THR A 151 -8.39 2.78 -10.30
N VAL A 152 -8.10 3.69 -9.38
CA VAL A 152 -8.99 4.79 -9.01
C VAL A 152 -8.21 6.10 -9.08
N SER A 153 -8.82 7.09 -9.71
CA SER A 153 -8.38 8.48 -9.65
C SER A 153 -9.59 9.34 -9.31
N ALA A 154 -9.52 10.10 -8.25
CA ALA A 154 -10.59 10.98 -7.78
C ALA A 154 -10.03 12.37 -7.54
N GLU A 155 -10.73 13.35 -8.05
CA GLU A 155 -10.47 14.77 -7.87
C GLU A 155 -11.76 15.45 -7.40
N GLY A 156 -11.69 16.29 -6.40
CA GLY A 156 -12.86 16.99 -5.84
C GLY A 156 -12.67 17.38 -4.39
N ASN A 157 -13.64 17.09 -3.53
CA ASN A 157 -13.56 17.39 -2.09
C ASN A 157 -12.40 16.69 -1.39
N VAL A 158 -11.98 15.55 -1.91
CA VAL A 158 -10.77 14.82 -1.52
C VAL A 158 -10.11 14.31 -2.79
N THR A 159 -8.83 14.63 -2.96
CA THR A 159 -8.03 14.17 -4.09
C THR A 159 -7.24 12.95 -3.68
N TYR A 160 -7.37 11.84 -4.44
CA TYR A 160 -6.56 10.66 -4.18
C TYR A 160 -6.45 9.77 -5.43
N LYS A 161 -5.41 8.96 -5.45
CA LYS A 161 -5.26 7.84 -6.39
C LYS A 161 -5.14 6.54 -5.62
N ALA A 162 -5.65 5.46 -6.19
CA ALA A 162 -5.51 4.14 -5.60
C ALA A 162 -5.27 3.08 -6.67
N LEU A 163 -4.49 2.08 -6.29
CA LEU A 163 -4.26 0.87 -7.05
C LEU A 163 -4.57 -0.31 -6.12
N LEU A 164 -5.66 -1.02 -6.42
CA LEU A 164 -6.17 -2.10 -5.59
C LEU A 164 -6.14 -3.41 -6.36
N PHE A 165 -5.91 -4.50 -5.62
CA PHE A 165 -5.84 -5.84 -6.14
C PHE A 165 -6.78 -6.77 -5.39
N VAL A 166 -7.44 -7.66 -6.12
CA VAL A 166 -8.14 -8.82 -5.57
C VAL A 166 -7.24 -10.03 -5.79
N PRO A 167 -6.75 -10.70 -4.73
CA PRO A 167 -5.92 -11.89 -4.86
C PRO A 167 -6.62 -13.03 -5.61
N SER A 168 -5.87 -13.89 -6.28
CA SER A 168 -6.39 -15.10 -6.93
C SER A 168 -6.58 -16.25 -5.94
N SER A 169 -5.80 -16.27 -4.87
CA SER A 169 -5.85 -17.29 -3.83
C SER A 169 -5.99 -16.66 -2.44
N ARG A 170 -6.52 -17.43 -1.53
CA ARG A 170 -6.69 -17.02 -0.13
C ARG A 170 -5.44 -17.38 0.65
N PRO A 171 -4.78 -16.43 1.35
CA PRO A 171 -3.66 -16.72 2.23
C PRO A 171 -4.05 -17.74 3.32
N PHE A 172 -3.11 -18.62 3.69
CA PHE A 172 -3.37 -19.67 4.68
C PHE A 172 -3.87 -19.11 6.03
N ASN A 173 -3.32 -17.98 6.46
CA ASN A 173 -3.68 -17.32 7.73
C ASN A 173 -4.87 -16.35 7.63
N PHE A 174 -5.61 -16.31 6.53
CA PHE A 174 -6.64 -15.29 6.26
C PHE A 174 -7.72 -15.17 7.35
N TYR A 175 -8.06 -16.27 8.00
CA TYR A 175 -9.07 -16.29 9.08
C TYR A 175 -8.45 -16.40 10.49
N THR A 176 -7.14 -16.20 10.63
CA THR A 176 -6.47 -16.18 11.93
C THR A 176 -6.34 -14.76 12.46
N GLU A 177 -6.09 -14.62 13.78
CA GLU A 177 -5.83 -13.32 14.41
C GLU A 177 -4.54 -12.66 13.89
N GLY A 178 -3.57 -13.44 13.44
CA GLY A 178 -2.31 -12.95 12.87
C GLY A 178 -2.43 -12.43 11.43
N TYR A 179 -3.64 -12.44 10.81
CA TYR A 179 -3.81 -11.89 9.47
C TYR A 179 -3.88 -10.36 9.51
N GLU A 180 -2.89 -9.71 8.95
CA GLU A 180 -2.84 -8.25 8.83
C GLU A 180 -3.59 -7.79 7.58
N LYS A 181 -4.76 -7.20 7.79
CA LYS A 181 -5.53 -6.51 6.75
C LYS A 181 -5.06 -5.08 6.57
N GLY A 182 -5.43 -4.46 5.47
CA GLY A 182 -5.24 -3.03 5.24
C GLY A 182 -4.50 -2.72 3.94
N LEU A 183 -4.63 -1.47 3.54
CA LEU A 183 -3.99 -0.90 2.37
C LEU A 183 -2.78 -0.05 2.81
N GLN A 184 -1.76 0.03 1.98
CA GLN A 184 -0.70 1.01 2.19
C GLN A 184 -1.25 2.41 1.96
N LEU A 185 -0.98 3.32 2.89
CA LEU A 185 -1.41 4.71 2.81
C LEU A 185 -0.21 5.61 2.59
N TYR A 186 -0.28 6.37 1.50
CA TYR A 186 0.72 7.36 1.12
C TYR A 186 0.15 8.76 1.19
N SER A 187 1.02 9.73 1.45
CA SER A 187 0.75 11.16 1.24
C SER A 187 1.86 11.75 0.38
N ALA A 188 1.50 12.25 -0.79
CA ALA A 188 2.44 12.83 -1.77
C ALA A 188 3.66 11.91 -2.05
N GLY A 189 3.44 10.60 -2.14
CA GLY A 189 4.48 9.61 -2.43
C GLY A 189 5.32 9.16 -1.21
N VAL A 190 4.97 9.64 0.00
CA VAL A 190 5.60 9.18 1.26
C VAL A 190 4.68 8.17 1.94
N LEU A 191 5.21 7.02 2.31
CA LEU A 191 4.45 6.00 3.06
C LEU A 191 4.17 6.50 4.48
N ILE A 192 2.89 6.69 4.81
CA ILE A 192 2.44 7.05 6.16
C ILE A 192 2.16 5.80 6.98
N MET A 193 1.48 4.82 6.39
CA MET A 193 1.05 3.61 7.07
C MET A 193 1.09 2.41 6.13
N ASP A 194 1.78 1.36 6.56
CA ASP A 194 1.92 0.13 5.76
C ASP A 194 0.63 -0.71 5.72
N LYS A 195 -0.17 -0.66 6.78
CA LYS A 195 -1.42 -1.40 6.94
C LYS A 195 -2.52 -0.49 7.52
N CYS A 196 -3.16 0.32 6.68
CA CYS A 196 -4.31 1.11 7.08
C CYS A 196 -5.58 0.25 7.04
N ASP A 197 -5.97 -0.28 8.17
CA ASP A 197 -7.08 -1.23 8.34
C ASP A 197 -8.46 -0.56 8.37
N THR A 198 -8.51 0.77 8.46
CA THR A 198 -9.73 1.57 8.54
C THR A 198 -10.29 2.00 7.18
N LEU A 199 -9.49 1.89 6.10
CA LEU A 199 -9.90 2.31 4.76
C LEU A 199 -10.98 1.43 4.14
N LEU A 200 -10.95 0.14 4.42
CA LEU A 200 -11.96 -0.80 3.90
C LEU A 200 -12.64 -1.55 5.05
N PRO A 201 -13.95 -1.81 4.92
CA PRO A 201 -14.68 -2.62 5.89
C PRO A 201 -14.13 -4.05 5.91
N ASP A 202 -14.34 -4.76 7.01
CA ASP A 202 -13.74 -6.07 7.25
C ASP A 202 -14.14 -7.12 6.21
N TYR A 203 -15.31 -7.02 5.62
CA TYR A 203 -15.72 -7.94 4.56
C TYR A 203 -14.91 -7.82 3.26
N LEU A 204 -14.15 -6.73 3.08
CA LEU A 204 -13.20 -6.51 1.99
C LEU A 204 -11.73 -6.69 2.42
N ARG A 205 -11.48 -7.32 3.57
CA ARG A 205 -10.12 -7.50 4.12
C ARG A 205 -9.15 -8.25 3.21
N PHE A 206 -9.66 -8.93 2.18
CA PHE A 206 -8.84 -9.58 1.16
C PHE A 206 -8.21 -8.61 0.15
N VAL A 207 -8.75 -7.41 0.01
CA VAL A 207 -8.23 -6.41 -0.94
C VAL A 207 -6.86 -5.94 -0.48
N ARG A 208 -5.91 -5.94 -1.39
CA ARG A 208 -4.56 -5.42 -1.23
C ARG A 208 -4.37 -4.20 -2.10
N GLY A 209 -3.37 -3.39 -1.81
CA GLY A 209 -3.07 -2.24 -2.64
C GLY A 209 -2.61 -1.01 -1.87
N VAL A 210 -2.63 0.09 -2.59
CA VAL A 210 -2.13 1.38 -2.12
C VAL A 210 -3.16 2.48 -2.34
N VAL A 211 -3.15 3.46 -1.47
CA VAL A 211 -3.91 4.72 -1.58
C VAL A 211 -2.94 5.87 -1.35
N ASP A 212 -2.95 6.85 -2.22
CA ASP A 212 -2.10 8.03 -2.14
C ASP A 212 -2.96 9.29 -2.25
N SER A 213 -2.92 10.13 -1.23
CA SER A 213 -3.67 11.40 -1.20
C SER A 213 -2.76 12.53 -0.73
N PRO A 214 -2.58 13.58 -1.55
CA PRO A 214 -1.82 14.76 -1.14
C PRO A 214 -2.52 15.59 -0.06
N ASP A 215 -3.82 15.37 0.14
CA ASP A 215 -4.62 16.10 1.12
C ASP A 215 -4.39 15.58 2.56
N LEU A 216 -3.73 14.41 2.72
CA LEU A 216 -3.42 13.85 4.03
C LEU A 216 -2.15 14.49 4.60
N SER A 217 -2.17 14.84 5.88
CA SER A 217 -0.99 15.38 6.55
C SER A 217 0.05 14.30 6.85
N LEU A 218 1.31 14.59 6.59
CA LEU A 218 2.45 13.71 6.91
C LEU A 218 2.68 13.53 8.42
N ASN A 219 2.14 14.45 9.25
CA ASN A 219 2.32 14.45 10.71
C ASN A 219 1.15 13.83 11.46
N ILE A 220 0.29 13.07 10.79
CA ILE A 220 -0.84 12.42 11.42
C ILE A 220 -0.38 11.19 12.20
N SER A 221 -0.66 11.14 13.51
CA SER A 221 -0.51 9.92 14.28
C SER A 221 -1.57 8.87 13.87
N ARG A 222 -1.27 7.59 14.07
CA ARG A 222 -2.20 6.48 13.76
C ARG A 222 -3.57 6.66 14.41
N GLU A 223 -3.63 7.20 15.61
CA GLU A 223 -4.87 7.45 16.35
C GLU A 223 -5.71 8.57 15.73
N LEU A 224 -5.07 9.63 15.24
CA LEU A 224 -5.75 10.73 14.55
C LEU A 224 -6.31 10.31 13.18
N LEU A 225 -5.64 9.38 12.48
CA LEU A 225 -6.13 8.85 11.20
C LEU A 225 -7.48 8.15 11.33
N GLN A 226 -7.76 7.48 12.45
CA GLN A 226 -9.05 6.79 12.66
C GLN A 226 -10.25 7.75 12.70
N HIS A 227 -10.02 9.01 13.03
CA HIS A 227 -11.04 10.06 13.11
C HIS A 227 -11.03 11.01 11.91
N ASP A 228 -10.12 10.80 10.96
CA ASP A 228 -9.98 11.67 9.80
C ASP A 228 -11.18 11.55 8.86
N ARG A 229 -11.82 12.71 8.58
CA ARG A 229 -12.99 12.78 7.70
C ARG A 229 -12.64 12.42 6.25
N GLN A 230 -11.45 12.79 5.78
CA GLN A 230 -11.01 12.55 4.41
C GLN A 230 -10.78 11.05 4.20
N LEU A 231 -10.14 10.36 5.15
CA LEU A 231 -9.98 8.90 5.10
C LEU A 231 -11.32 8.16 5.07
N ARG A 232 -12.28 8.64 5.81
CA ARG A 232 -13.64 8.08 5.81
C ARG A 232 -14.31 8.21 4.45
N VAL A 233 -14.18 9.37 3.80
CA VAL A 233 -14.71 9.61 2.45
C VAL A 233 -13.98 8.74 1.41
N ILE A 234 -12.65 8.67 1.49
CA ILE A 234 -11.85 7.79 0.62
C ILE A 234 -12.32 6.35 0.79
N GLY A 235 -12.43 5.85 2.02
CA GLY A 235 -12.84 4.48 2.31
C GLY A 235 -14.22 4.13 1.72
N GLN A 236 -15.22 5.00 1.89
CA GLN A 236 -16.55 4.81 1.32
C GLN A 236 -16.53 4.76 -0.23
N ASN A 237 -15.70 5.57 -0.85
CA ASN A 237 -15.55 5.59 -2.30
C ASN A 237 -14.84 4.33 -2.80
N LEU A 238 -13.79 3.88 -2.10
CA LEU A 238 -13.08 2.63 -2.43
C LEU A 238 -13.99 1.42 -2.27
N GLU A 239 -14.78 1.34 -1.19
CA GLU A 239 -15.78 0.28 -0.97
C GLU A 239 -16.74 0.19 -2.17
N LYS A 240 -17.29 1.33 -2.61
CA LYS A 240 -18.19 1.37 -3.80
C LYS A 240 -17.48 0.91 -5.06
N LYS A 241 -16.22 1.30 -5.27
CA LYS A 241 -15.44 0.93 -6.46
C LYS A 241 -15.14 -0.56 -6.49
N VAL A 242 -14.71 -1.14 -5.35
CA VAL A 242 -14.45 -2.57 -5.25
C VAL A 242 -15.73 -3.38 -5.52
N ARG A 243 -16.87 -2.99 -4.92
CA ARG A 243 -18.15 -3.66 -5.18
C ARG A 243 -18.55 -3.60 -6.65
N ALA A 244 -18.48 -2.42 -7.26
CA ALA A 244 -18.81 -2.26 -8.69
C ALA A 244 -17.90 -3.11 -9.60
N ASP A 245 -16.62 -3.26 -9.25
CA ASP A 245 -15.70 -4.14 -9.98
C ASP A 245 -16.05 -5.62 -9.78
N LEU A 246 -16.45 -6.03 -8.58
CA LEU A 246 -16.90 -7.40 -8.30
C LEU A 246 -18.21 -7.71 -9.05
N GLU A 247 -19.16 -6.77 -9.13
CA GLU A 247 -20.38 -6.91 -9.93
C GLU A 247 -20.05 -7.08 -11.43
N LYS A 248 -19.13 -6.26 -11.93
CA LYS A 248 -18.64 -6.39 -13.30
C LYS A 248 -17.94 -7.73 -13.52
N PHE A 249 -17.11 -8.16 -12.58
CA PHE A 249 -16.41 -9.44 -12.62
C PHE A 249 -17.38 -10.62 -12.70
N LEU A 250 -18.42 -10.64 -11.85
CA LEU A 250 -19.48 -11.65 -11.88
C LEU A 250 -20.18 -11.73 -13.24
N LYS A 251 -20.38 -10.56 -13.89
CA LYS A 251 -21.06 -10.47 -15.19
C LYS A 251 -20.17 -10.88 -16.36
N ASP A 252 -18.91 -10.44 -16.36
CA ASP A 252 -18.02 -10.53 -17.51
C ASP A 252 -17.22 -11.84 -17.53
N ASP A 253 -16.92 -12.41 -16.35
CA ASP A 253 -16.15 -13.65 -16.19
C ASP A 253 -16.71 -14.49 -15.05
N ARG A 254 -17.74 -15.27 -15.37
CA ARG A 254 -18.44 -16.13 -14.40
C ARG A 254 -17.52 -17.16 -13.75
N GLU A 255 -16.71 -17.84 -14.53
CA GLU A 255 -15.82 -18.88 -14.00
C GLU A 255 -14.74 -18.29 -13.06
N GLY A 256 -14.17 -17.16 -13.45
CA GLY A 256 -13.24 -16.43 -12.60
C GLY A 256 -13.89 -15.99 -11.30
N TYR A 257 -15.13 -15.49 -11.37
CA TYR A 257 -15.87 -15.08 -10.18
C TYR A 257 -16.20 -16.25 -9.26
N GLU A 258 -16.55 -17.42 -9.78
CA GLU A 258 -16.78 -18.63 -8.97
C GLU A 258 -15.51 -19.07 -8.21
N LYS A 259 -14.34 -18.99 -8.84
CA LYS A 259 -13.04 -19.22 -8.17
C LYS A 259 -12.78 -18.19 -7.06
N PHE A 260 -13.05 -16.91 -7.35
CA PHE A 260 -12.98 -15.84 -6.34
C PHE A 260 -13.94 -16.12 -5.18
N TYR A 261 -15.19 -16.47 -5.49
CA TYR A 261 -16.22 -16.75 -4.48
C TYR A 261 -15.88 -17.97 -3.60
N ALA A 262 -15.27 -19.00 -4.17
CA ALA A 262 -14.77 -20.15 -3.40
C ALA A 262 -13.72 -19.74 -2.34
N ASN A 263 -12.89 -18.73 -2.64
CA ASN A 263 -11.89 -18.22 -1.72
C ASN A 263 -12.45 -17.21 -0.70
N PHE A 264 -13.32 -16.30 -1.13
CA PHE A 264 -13.69 -15.10 -0.36
C PHE A 264 -15.21 -14.95 -0.14
N GLY A 265 -16.05 -15.84 -0.68
CA GLY A 265 -17.49 -15.75 -0.56
C GLY A 265 -18.00 -15.73 0.88
N ARG A 266 -17.36 -16.50 1.77
CA ARG A 266 -17.67 -16.46 3.21
C ARG A 266 -17.44 -15.07 3.79
N GLN A 267 -16.40 -14.37 3.36
CA GLN A 267 -16.07 -13.01 3.82
C GLN A 267 -17.08 -11.99 3.29
N LEU A 268 -17.55 -12.13 2.05
CA LEU A 268 -18.65 -11.32 1.52
C LEU A 268 -19.96 -11.55 2.29
N GLY A 269 -20.27 -12.82 2.62
CA GLY A 269 -21.41 -13.19 3.46
C GLY A 269 -21.36 -12.56 4.85
N TYR A 270 -20.16 -12.50 5.45
CA TYR A 270 -19.95 -11.81 6.72
C TYR A 270 -20.31 -10.31 6.63
N GLY A 271 -20.06 -9.65 5.49
CA GLY A 271 -20.44 -8.26 5.27
C GLY A 271 -21.95 -7.99 5.36
N ILE A 272 -22.78 -9.01 5.13
CA ILE A 272 -24.26 -8.89 5.25
C ILE A 272 -24.71 -8.94 6.72
N VAL A 273 -24.05 -9.73 7.55
CA VAL A 273 -24.44 -9.92 8.97
C VAL A 273 -23.70 -8.97 9.92
N SER A 274 -22.60 -8.38 9.46
CA SER A 274 -21.87 -7.36 10.24
C SER A 274 -22.60 -6.01 10.23
N ASP A 275 -22.26 -5.12 11.16
CA ASP A 275 -22.87 -3.80 11.41
C ASP A 275 -22.86 -2.81 10.23
N GLY A 276 -23.45 -3.20 9.11
CA GLY A 276 -23.52 -2.37 7.89
C GLY A 276 -24.90 -1.84 7.53
N GLY A 277 -25.92 -2.22 8.31
CA GLY A 277 -27.31 -1.84 8.07
C GLY A 277 -27.92 -2.45 6.77
N GLU A 278 -29.20 -2.16 6.52
CA GLU A 278 -29.93 -2.69 5.36
C GLU A 278 -29.32 -2.25 4.01
N GLN A 279 -28.76 -1.05 3.95
CA GLN A 279 -28.17 -0.54 2.72
C GLN A 279 -26.96 -1.38 2.26
N ARG A 280 -26.17 -1.92 3.19
CA ARG A 280 -25.06 -2.83 2.86
C ARG A 280 -25.59 -4.20 2.43
N LYS A 281 -26.61 -4.72 3.09
CA LYS A 281 -27.28 -5.97 2.69
C LYS A 281 -27.76 -5.89 1.24
N ASP A 282 -28.47 -4.82 0.89
CA ASP A 282 -28.96 -4.62 -0.46
C ASP A 282 -27.85 -4.55 -1.51
N SER A 283 -26.72 -3.97 -1.17
CA SER A 283 -25.59 -3.82 -2.07
C SER A 283 -24.74 -5.08 -2.23
N LEU A 284 -24.78 -6.02 -1.28
CA LEU A 284 -23.96 -7.24 -1.30
C LEU A 284 -24.73 -8.49 -1.71
N LYS A 285 -26.07 -8.52 -1.54
CA LYS A 285 -26.89 -9.71 -1.82
C LYS A 285 -26.70 -10.24 -3.24
N ASP A 286 -26.47 -9.36 -4.20
CA ASP A 286 -26.33 -9.71 -5.61
C ASP A 286 -24.94 -10.29 -5.96
N LEU A 287 -23.97 -10.15 -5.06
CA LEU A 287 -22.64 -10.74 -5.16
C LEU A 287 -22.55 -12.14 -4.53
N LEU A 288 -23.59 -12.55 -3.78
CA LEU A 288 -23.59 -13.85 -3.15
C LEU A 288 -24.04 -14.94 -4.10
N MET A 289 -23.45 -16.11 -3.94
CA MET A 289 -23.77 -17.30 -4.70
C MET A 289 -24.20 -18.44 -3.77
N PHE A 290 -25.14 -19.21 -4.22
CA PHE A 290 -25.69 -20.35 -3.50
C PHE A 290 -25.76 -21.56 -4.44
N TYR A 291 -25.58 -22.76 -3.90
CA TYR A 291 -25.74 -23.97 -4.71
C TYR A 291 -27.20 -24.24 -5.03
N SER A 292 -27.53 -24.34 -6.29
CA SER A 292 -28.88 -24.70 -6.74
C SER A 292 -29.02 -26.23 -6.87
N SER A 293 -29.93 -26.82 -6.11
CA SER A 293 -30.24 -28.26 -6.21
C SER A 293 -30.79 -28.65 -7.58
N THR A 294 -31.48 -27.71 -8.27
CA THR A 294 -32.06 -27.91 -9.60
C THR A 294 -30.97 -27.80 -10.68
N GLU A 295 -30.21 -26.70 -10.65
CA GLU A 295 -29.17 -26.44 -11.65
C GLU A 295 -27.84 -27.22 -11.42
N LYS A 296 -27.69 -27.81 -10.24
CA LYS A 296 -26.46 -28.53 -9.81
C LYS A 296 -25.19 -27.69 -9.90
N LYS A 297 -25.30 -26.35 -9.73
CA LYS A 297 -24.21 -25.38 -9.79
C LYS A 297 -24.46 -24.18 -8.88
N LEU A 298 -23.46 -23.32 -8.72
CA LEU A 298 -23.60 -22.04 -8.04
C LEU A 298 -24.51 -21.12 -8.84
N THR A 299 -25.40 -20.40 -8.14
CA THR A 299 -26.35 -19.44 -8.71
C THR A 299 -26.46 -18.22 -7.81
N THR A 300 -26.73 -17.05 -8.39
CA THR A 300 -27.05 -15.85 -7.63
C THR A 300 -28.55 -15.80 -7.28
N LEU A 301 -28.95 -14.93 -6.35
CA LEU A 301 -30.34 -14.71 -6.03
C LEU A 301 -31.12 -14.19 -7.23
N LYS A 302 -30.54 -13.31 -8.07
CA LYS A 302 -31.16 -12.82 -9.31
C LYS A 302 -31.45 -13.94 -10.31
N GLU A 303 -30.47 -14.83 -10.49
CA GLU A 303 -30.63 -16.00 -11.38
C GLU A 303 -31.73 -16.97 -10.85
N TYR A 304 -31.81 -17.14 -9.52
CA TYR A 304 -32.87 -17.92 -8.92
C TYR A 304 -34.25 -17.29 -9.20
N VAL A 305 -34.38 -15.98 -8.90
CA VAL A 305 -35.65 -15.25 -9.09
C VAL A 305 -36.09 -15.26 -10.57
N SER A 306 -35.17 -15.13 -11.51
CA SER A 306 -35.49 -15.17 -12.96
C SER A 306 -36.06 -16.52 -13.42
N ARG A 307 -35.91 -17.59 -12.65
CA ARG A 307 -36.42 -18.95 -12.94
C ARG A 307 -37.65 -19.33 -12.09
N MET A 308 -38.06 -18.45 -11.18
CA MET A 308 -39.20 -18.71 -10.32
C MET A 308 -40.47 -18.84 -11.17
N LYS A 309 -41.36 -19.77 -10.80
CA LYS A 309 -42.71 -19.87 -11.39
C LYS A 309 -43.56 -18.65 -10.99
N GLU A 310 -44.52 -18.25 -11.80
CA GLU A 310 -45.37 -17.08 -11.53
C GLU A 310 -46.09 -17.18 -10.18
N GLU A 311 -46.42 -18.36 -9.73
CA GLU A 311 -47.09 -18.61 -8.46
C GLU A 311 -46.16 -18.62 -7.26
N GLN A 312 -44.82 -18.70 -7.46
CA GLN A 312 -43.84 -18.78 -6.42
C GLN A 312 -43.55 -17.38 -5.87
N LYS A 313 -43.78 -17.15 -4.56
CA LYS A 313 -43.65 -15.84 -3.92
C LYS A 313 -42.37 -15.68 -3.11
N CYS A 314 -41.62 -16.74 -2.87
CA CYS A 314 -40.43 -16.71 -2.05
C CYS A 314 -39.33 -17.66 -2.58
N ILE A 315 -38.11 -17.41 -2.14
CA ILE A 315 -36.95 -18.28 -2.38
C ILE A 315 -36.97 -19.39 -1.34
N TYR A 316 -36.95 -20.65 -1.77
CA TYR A 316 -36.80 -21.80 -0.89
C TYR A 316 -35.31 -22.11 -0.71
N TYR A 317 -34.90 -22.35 0.51
CA TYR A 317 -33.51 -22.70 0.84
C TYR A 317 -33.44 -23.77 1.93
N ALA A 318 -32.38 -24.55 1.90
CA ALA A 318 -31.98 -25.42 2.99
C ALA A 318 -30.58 -25.03 3.45
N ALA A 319 -30.30 -25.14 4.74
CA ALA A 319 -28.97 -24.93 5.30
C ALA A 319 -28.39 -26.25 5.76
N GLY A 320 -27.14 -26.50 5.41
CA GLY A 320 -26.40 -27.71 5.81
C GLY A 320 -24.91 -27.47 5.77
N GLU A 321 -24.14 -28.35 6.43
CA GLU A 321 -22.67 -28.28 6.45
C GLU A 321 -22.04 -28.57 5.08
N SER A 322 -22.75 -29.30 4.23
CA SER A 322 -22.36 -29.60 2.85
C SER A 322 -23.57 -29.71 1.95
N VAL A 323 -23.35 -29.64 0.62
CA VAL A 323 -24.41 -29.84 -0.39
C VAL A 323 -25.08 -31.21 -0.29
N ALA A 324 -24.42 -32.22 0.26
CA ALA A 324 -24.96 -33.56 0.47
C ALA A 324 -25.74 -33.72 1.79
N ALA A 325 -25.61 -32.77 2.71
CA ALA A 325 -26.25 -32.77 4.03
C ALA A 325 -27.41 -31.78 4.14
N GLY A 326 -27.74 -31.03 3.04
CA GLY A 326 -28.84 -30.06 2.97
C GLY A 326 -30.01 -30.53 2.12
#